data_c11fe1a9753af210a76f3e7a839c02c3
#
_entry.id   c11fe1a9753af210a76f3e7a839c02c3
#
_cell.length_a   1.000
_cell.length_b   1.000
_cell.length_c   1.000
_cell.angle_alpha   90.00
_cell.angle_beta   90.00
_cell.angle_gamma   90.00
#
_symmetry.space_group_name_H-M   'P 1'
#
loop_
_entity.id
_entity.type
_entity.pdbx_description
1 polymer ?
#
loop_
_entity_poly.entity_id
_entity_poly.type
_entity_poly.pdbx_seq_one_letter_code
_entity_poly.pdbx_strand_id
1 'polypeptide(L)' 'MCIRDRINVGRLNEFPKGATITPEELRARGMIKKRGRVKVLGEGDIDVALTVSAHAFSLGAVEKIKAAGGSVDVIG' A
#
# COMPACT_ATOMS: atom_id res chain seq x y z
N MET A 1 -0.31 14.40 -14.24
CA MET A 1 0.89 13.60 -13.96
C MET A 1 0.51 12.16 -13.69
N CYS A 2 1.19 11.23 -14.32
CA CYS A 2 0.84 9.82 -14.19
C CYS A 2 1.42 9.21 -12.91
N ILE A 3 0.63 8.39 -12.25
CA ILE A 3 1.12 7.57 -11.15
C ILE A 3 1.74 6.34 -11.76
N ARG A 4 3.03 6.20 -11.64
CA ARG A 4 3.77 5.14 -12.31
C ARG A 4 3.85 3.86 -11.51
N ASP A 5 3.96 3.99 -10.21
CA ASP A 5 4.08 2.83 -9.36
C ASP A 5 2.74 2.49 -8.73
N ARG A 6 2.29 1.28 -9.00
CA ARG A 6 1.04 0.77 -8.46
C ARG A 6 1.33 -0.51 -7.72
N ILE A 7 0.68 -0.68 -6.61
CA ILE A 7 0.83 -1.90 -5.83
C ILE A 7 -0.54 -2.36 -5.38
N ASN A 8 -0.77 -3.66 -5.45
CA ASN A 8 -2.04 -4.25 -5.04
C ASN A 8 -1.99 -4.61 -3.57
N VAL A 9 -3.13 -4.47 -2.88
CA VAL A 9 -3.16 -4.79 -1.45
C VAL A 9 -2.78 -6.25 -1.18
N GLY A 10 -3.05 -7.14 -2.13
CA GLY A 10 -2.65 -8.54 -1.99
C GLY A 10 -1.15 -8.73 -1.81
N ARG A 11 -0.34 -7.82 -2.34
CA ARG A 11 1.10 -7.89 -2.16
C ARG A 11 1.55 -7.46 -0.78
N LEU A 12 0.72 -6.72 -0.09
CA LEU A 12 1.05 -6.21 1.24
C LEU A 12 1.02 -7.31 2.29
N ASN A 13 0.43 -8.45 1.98
CA ASN A 13 0.46 -9.61 2.89
C ASN A 13 1.87 -10.14 3.13
N GLU A 14 2.82 -9.75 2.30
CA GLU A 14 4.22 -10.15 2.49
C GLU A 14 4.86 -9.44 3.67
N PHE A 15 4.24 -8.38 4.17
CA PHE A 15 4.76 -7.63 5.30
C PHE A 15 4.28 -8.25 6.61
N PRO A 16 5.08 -8.12 7.68
CA PRO A 16 4.63 -8.61 8.98
C PRO A 16 3.47 -7.79 9.52
N LYS A 17 2.65 -8.44 10.33
CA LYS A 17 1.52 -7.79 10.97
C LYS A 17 2.00 -6.59 11.80
N GLY A 18 1.30 -5.49 11.64
CA GLY A 18 1.62 -4.26 12.36
C GLY A 18 2.70 -3.41 11.73
N ALA A 19 3.22 -3.83 10.57
CA ALA A 19 4.24 -3.04 9.88
C ALA A 19 3.68 -1.74 9.35
N THR A 20 4.54 -0.73 9.31
CA THR A 20 4.21 0.53 8.65
C THR A 20 4.80 0.49 7.26
N ILE A 21 3.96 0.62 6.27
CA ILE A 21 4.37 0.53 4.88
C ILE A 21 4.44 1.93 4.29
N THR A 22 5.62 2.30 3.81
CA THR A 22 5.87 3.60 3.20
C THR A 22 6.41 3.38 1.80
N PRO A 23 6.38 4.39 0.93
CA PRO A 23 7.01 4.25 -0.39
C PRO A 23 8.49 3.88 -0.29
N GLU A 24 9.17 4.33 0.75
CA GLU A 24 10.56 3.99 0.95
C GLU A 24 10.75 2.51 1.24
N GLU A 25 9.88 1.95 2.07
CA GLU A 25 9.89 0.53 2.35
C GLU A 25 9.60 -0.30 1.10
N LEU A 26 8.66 0.16 0.30
CA LEU A 26 8.33 -0.52 -0.94
C LEU A 26 9.51 -0.53 -1.90
N ARG A 27 10.22 0.58 -1.97
CA ARG A 27 11.44 0.66 -2.79
C ARG A 27 12.53 -0.25 -2.26
N ALA A 28 12.72 -0.26 -0.95
CA ALA A 28 13.73 -1.08 -0.33
C ALA A 28 13.50 -2.56 -0.59
N ARG A 29 12.24 -2.97 -0.74
CA ARG A 29 11.89 -4.36 -1.03
C ARG A 29 11.81 -4.67 -2.54
N GLY A 30 12.05 -3.67 -3.37
CA GLY A 30 11.99 -3.85 -4.82
C GLY A 30 10.59 -3.92 -5.39
N MET A 31 9.57 -3.57 -4.63
CA MET A 31 8.20 -3.60 -5.10
C MET A 31 7.87 -2.43 -6.02
N ILE A 32 8.57 -1.32 -5.83
CA ILE A 32 8.48 -0.18 -6.72
C ILE A 32 9.88 0.22 -7.14
N LYS A 33 10.00 0.72 -8.35
CA LYS A 33 11.32 0.98 -8.95
C LYS A 33 11.72 2.43 -8.97
N LYS A 34 10.78 3.33 -9.02
CA LYS A 34 11.08 4.75 -9.23
C LYS A 34 10.58 5.60 -8.09
N ARG A 35 11.26 6.70 -7.90
CA ARG A 35 10.72 7.75 -7.06
C ARG A 35 9.54 8.35 -7.78
N GLY A 36 8.46 8.47 -7.11
CA GLY A 36 7.26 9.02 -7.71
C GLY A 36 6.09 8.68 -6.85
N ARG A 37 4.94 8.97 -7.38
CA ARG A 37 3.71 8.70 -6.66
C ARG A 37 3.39 7.23 -6.70
N VAL A 38 2.94 6.75 -5.56
CA VAL A 38 2.55 5.35 -5.41
C VAL A 38 1.05 5.30 -5.19
N LYS A 39 0.39 4.42 -5.94
CA LYS A 39 -1.04 4.19 -5.76
C LYS A 39 -1.26 2.76 -5.30
N VAL A 40 -2.04 2.62 -4.24
CA VAL A 40 -2.41 1.30 -3.73
C VAL A 40 -3.76 0.92 -4.31
N LEU A 41 -3.81 -0.22 -4.97
CA LEU A 41 -5.01 -0.72 -5.63
C LEU A 41 -5.65 -1.81 -4.79
N GLY A 42 -6.96 -1.92 -4.90
CA GLY A 42 -7.73 -2.87 -4.10
C GLY A 42 -7.81 -4.27 -4.67
N GLU A 43 -6.84 -4.69 -5.47
CA GLU A 43 -6.85 -6.03 -6.02
C GLU A 43 -6.18 -7.02 -5.07
N GLY A 44 -6.76 -8.22 -4.98
CA GLY A 44 -6.30 -9.23 -4.05
C GLY A 44 -6.91 -9.02 -2.67
N ASP A 45 -6.44 -9.78 -1.72
CA ASP A 45 -6.94 -9.72 -0.35
C ASP A 45 -5.81 -9.42 0.60
N ILE A 46 -6.15 -8.73 1.68
CA ILE A 46 -5.20 -8.47 2.74
C ILE A 46 -5.77 -8.98 4.05
N ASP A 47 -4.97 -9.78 4.75
CA ASP A 47 -5.38 -10.43 6.00
C ASP A 47 -4.67 -9.88 7.22
N VAL A 48 -3.71 -9.01 7.02
CA VAL A 48 -2.90 -8.49 8.13
C VAL A 48 -3.18 -7.01 8.35
N ALA A 49 -3.17 -6.61 9.61
CA ALA A 49 -3.37 -5.22 9.98
C ALA A 49 -2.08 -4.46 9.73
N LEU A 50 -2.12 -3.53 8.78
CA LEU A 50 -0.96 -2.75 8.40
C LEU A 50 -1.31 -1.28 8.36
N THR A 51 -0.34 -0.43 8.61
CA THR A 51 -0.47 1.00 8.35
C THR A 51 0.19 1.27 7.00
N VAL A 52 -0.60 1.70 6.04
CA VAL A 52 -0.11 1.88 4.67
C VAL A 52 -0.11 3.36 4.33
N SER A 53 1.06 3.87 3.99
CA SER A 53 1.22 5.26 3.55
C SER A 53 1.51 5.27 2.06
N ALA A 54 0.73 6.03 1.33
CA ALA A 54 0.93 6.17 -0.11
C ALA A 54 0.35 7.49 -0.59
N HIS A 55 0.60 7.81 -1.84
CA HIS A 55 0.13 9.07 -2.41
C HIS A 55 -1.34 8.99 -2.79
N ALA A 56 -1.80 7.80 -3.15
CA ALA A 56 -3.20 7.59 -3.52
C ALA A 56 -3.62 6.18 -3.18
N PHE A 57 -4.92 5.99 -2.97
CA PHE A 57 -5.52 4.69 -2.69
C PHE A 57 -6.80 4.58 -3.50
N SER A 58 -7.07 3.40 -4.04
CA SER A 58 -8.38 3.14 -4.60
C SER A 58 -9.37 2.91 -3.47
N LEU A 59 -10.65 3.06 -3.73
CA LEU A 59 -11.68 2.82 -2.71
C LEU A 59 -11.60 1.39 -2.20
N GLY A 60 -11.41 0.43 -3.10
CA GLY A 60 -11.27 -0.97 -2.70
C GLY A 60 -10.07 -1.21 -1.81
N ALA A 61 -8.96 -0.51 -2.07
CA ALA A 61 -7.78 -0.65 -1.23
C ALA A 61 -8.04 -0.16 0.19
N VAL A 62 -8.67 1.01 0.32
CA VAL A 62 -9.00 1.57 1.63
C VAL A 62 -9.90 0.62 2.41
N GLU A 63 -10.94 0.13 1.76
CA GLU A 63 -11.89 -0.77 2.40
C GLU A 63 -11.22 -2.06 2.88
N LYS A 64 -10.37 -2.65 2.05
CA LYS A 64 -9.71 -3.90 2.39
C LYS A 64 -8.71 -3.73 3.53
N ILE A 65 -7.95 -2.65 3.51
CA ILE A 65 -6.98 -2.37 4.56
C ILE A 65 -7.69 -2.15 5.89
N LYS A 66 -8.75 -1.37 5.87
CA LYS A 66 -9.52 -1.12 7.09
C LYS A 66 -10.23 -2.35 7.60
N ALA A 67 -10.76 -3.16 6.69
CA ALA A 67 -11.42 -4.41 7.05
C ALA A 67 -10.46 -5.39 7.71
N ALA A 68 -9.20 -5.34 7.36
CA ALA A 68 -8.16 -6.17 7.98
C ALA A 68 -7.67 -5.61 9.31
N GLY A 69 -8.20 -4.47 9.74
CA GLY A 69 -7.81 -3.84 11.00
C GLY A 69 -6.67 -2.84 10.87
N GLY A 70 -6.27 -2.56 9.64
CA GLY A 70 -5.20 -1.60 9.39
C GLY A 70 -5.71 -0.17 9.20
N SER A 71 -4.82 0.68 8.79
CA SER A 71 -5.15 2.08 8.51
C SER A 71 -4.43 2.55 7.26
N VAL A 72 -4.93 3.63 6.69
CA VAL A 72 -4.33 4.23 5.51
C VAL A 72 -3.94 5.67 5.83
N ASP A 73 -2.84 6.10 5.22
CA ASP A 73 -2.34 7.45 5.39
C ASP A 73 -1.95 7.99 4.02
N VAL A 74 -2.63 9.05 3.61
CA VAL A 74 -2.34 9.68 2.32
C VAL A 74 -1.27 10.72 2.51
N ILE A 75 -0.16 10.55 1.82
CA ILE A 75 0.99 11.44 1.90
C ILE A 75 1.16 12.20 0.61
N GLY A 76 1.79 13.30 0.68
CA GLY A 76 2.13 14.09 -0.46
C GLY A 76 1.20 15.11 -0.88
#